data_280f570d93442ec326cb1f21de882028
#
_entry.id   280f570d93442ec326cb1f21de882028
#
_cell.length_a   1.000
_cell.length_b   1.000
_cell.length_c   1.000
_cell.angle_alpha   90.00
_cell.angle_beta   90.00
_cell.angle_gamma   90.00
#
_symmetry.space_group_name_H-M   'P 1'
#
loop_
_entity.id
_entity.type
_entity.pdbx_description
1 polymer ?
#
loop_
_entity_poly.entity_id
_entity_poly.type
_entity_poly.pdbx_seq_one_letter_code
_entity_poly.pdbx_strand_id
1 'polypeptide(L)'
;MKEIVYREARLDEHQKIGKVWAESFMNYPFMTLIKDDLKKPEYYPAFLELLYSLLTRLYIKGETCLVAERDGEILAIALLQQKDFPILSYLLNGIVKLFRFISPRNLLKYLDLVDRSEQHLKRSGNFDWYLMMLGVNASSQNQEIGSAFLQEGVEPLS
;
A
#
# COMPACT_ATOMS: atom_id res chain seq x y z
N MET A 1 23.79 16.93 3.02
CA MET A 1 22.67 15.98 2.90
C MET A 1 22.29 15.81 1.44
N LYS A 2 22.10 14.58 1.00
CA LYS A 2 21.64 14.35 -0.35
C LYS A 2 20.15 14.66 -0.44
N GLU A 3 19.77 15.15 -1.60
CA GLU A 3 18.37 15.51 -1.82
C GLU A 3 17.49 14.27 -1.96
N ILE A 4 16.21 14.43 -1.63
CA ILE A 4 15.21 13.40 -1.83
C ILE A 4 14.84 13.39 -3.32
N VAL A 5 14.88 12.18 -3.92
CA VAL A 5 14.49 11.98 -5.31
C VAL A 5 13.11 11.34 -5.34
N TYR A 6 12.20 11.89 -6.13
CA TYR A 6 10.86 11.34 -6.33
C TYR A 6 10.82 10.62 -7.67
N ARG A 7 10.50 9.34 -7.65
CA ARG A 7 10.49 8.51 -8.86
C ARG A 7 9.44 7.42 -8.78
N GLU A 8 9.17 6.78 -9.90
CA GLU A 8 8.33 5.59 -9.92
C GLU A 8 9.10 4.40 -9.36
N ALA A 9 8.38 3.52 -8.66
CA ALA A 9 8.96 2.30 -8.12
C ALA A 9 9.25 1.30 -9.24
N ARG A 10 10.33 0.52 -9.09
CA ARG A 10 10.65 -0.58 -10.00
C ARG A 10 9.97 -1.86 -9.52
N LEU A 11 9.62 -2.73 -10.46
CA LEU A 11 8.94 -3.98 -10.14
C LEU A 11 9.72 -4.84 -9.16
N ASP A 12 11.05 -4.86 -9.26
CA ASP A 12 11.91 -5.64 -8.37
C ASP A 12 11.95 -5.10 -6.94
N GLU A 13 11.35 -3.93 -6.70
CA GLU A 13 11.29 -3.32 -5.37
C GLU A 13 10.03 -3.67 -4.59
N HIS A 14 9.10 -4.44 -5.17
CA HIS A 14 7.79 -4.66 -4.54
C HIS A 14 7.87 -5.29 -3.15
N GLN A 15 8.82 -6.18 -2.89
CA GLN A 15 8.98 -6.79 -1.57
C GLN A 15 9.54 -5.79 -0.56
N LYS A 16 10.53 -5.01 -0.96
CA LYS A 16 11.12 -3.97 -0.12
C LYS A 16 10.08 -2.92 0.28
N ILE A 17 9.27 -2.50 -0.69
CA ILE A 17 8.19 -1.53 -0.46
C ILE A 17 7.10 -2.14 0.41
N GLY A 18 6.75 -3.40 0.16
CA GLY A 18 5.77 -4.11 0.99
C GLY A 18 6.16 -4.17 2.46
N LYS A 19 7.46 -4.33 2.72
CA LYS A 19 7.97 -4.32 4.09
C LYS A 19 7.81 -2.95 4.75
N VAL A 20 8.07 -1.87 4.01
CA VAL A 20 7.86 -0.50 4.52
C VAL A 20 6.38 -0.28 4.87
N TRP A 21 5.47 -0.70 3.99
CA TRP A 21 4.04 -0.62 4.26
C TRP A 21 3.65 -1.41 5.51
N ALA A 22 4.15 -2.63 5.64
CA ALA A 22 3.84 -3.49 6.78
C ALA A 22 4.28 -2.84 8.10
N GLU A 23 5.48 -2.28 8.13
CA GLU A 23 5.97 -1.58 9.32
C GLU A 23 5.16 -0.33 9.63
N SER A 24 4.77 0.43 8.59
CA SER A 24 3.99 1.67 8.75
C SER A 24 2.59 1.42 9.29
N PHE A 25 1.95 0.32 8.87
CA PHE A 25 0.55 0.05 9.21
C PHE A 25 0.36 -1.08 10.24
N MET A 26 1.45 -1.58 10.83
CA MET A 26 1.38 -2.70 11.77
C MET A 26 0.43 -2.44 12.94
N ASN A 27 0.37 -1.21 13.41
CA ASN A 27 -0.49 -0.82 14.54
C ASN A 27 -1.76 -0.10 14.12
N TYR A 28 -2.05 -0.08 12.82
CA TYR A 28 -3.27 0.55 12.31
C TYR A 28 -4.49 -0.26 12.78
N PRO A 29 -5.54 0.40 13.34
CA PRO A 29 -6.65 -0.34 13.96
C PRO A 29 -7.33 -1.36 13.06
N PHE A 30 -7.54 -1.03 11.78
CA PHE A 30 -8.15 -1.97 10.82
C PHE A 30 -7.29 -3.22 10.65
N MET A 31 -5.96 -3.05 10.59
CA MET A 31 -5.03 -4.17 10.43
C MET A 31 -4.97 -5.04 11.68
N THR A 32 -5.05 -4.42 12.87
CA THR A 32 -5.04 -5.21 14.11
C THR A 32 -6.29 -6.07 14.27
N LEU A 33 -7.42 -5.67 13.65
CA LEU A 33 -8.62 -6.52 13.62
C LEU A 33 -8.37 -7.81 12.82
N ILE A 34 -7.62 -7.70 11.72
CA ILE A 34 -7.31 -8.85 10.88
C ILE A 34 -6.46 -9.86 11.64
N LYS A 35 -5.60 -9.38 12.54
CA LYS A 35 -4.71 -10.24 13.32
C LYS A 35 -5.45 -11.36 14.05
N ASP A 36 -6.62 -11.06 14.61
CA ASP A 36 -7.41 -12.03 15.36
C ASP A 36 -8.05 -13.08 14.45
N ASP A 37 -8.17 -12.81 13.16
CA ASP A 37 -8.76 -13.72 12.18
C ASP A 37 -7.73 -14.53 11.40
N LEU A 38 -6.43 -14.34 11.69
CA LEU A 38 -5.38 -15.17 11.11
C LEU A 38 -5.39 -16.56 11.73
N LYS A 39 -4.84 -17.53 10.99
CA LYS A 39 -4.73 -18.90 11.49
C LYS A 39 -3.93 -18.97 12.79
N LYS A 40 -2.90 -18.12 12.91
CA LYS A 40 -2.13 -17.94 14.14
C LYS A 40 -1.77 -16.46 14.25
N PRO A 41 -1.93 -15.84 15.46
CA PRO A 41 -1.61 -14.41 15.62
C PRO A 41 -0.16 -14.06 15.28
N GLU A 42 0.77 -14.99 15.49
CA GLU A 42 2.19 -14.79 15.19
C GLU A 42 2.48 -14.64 13.71
N TYR A 43 1.54 -14.98 12.84
CA TYR A 43 1.68 -14.80 11.38
C TYR A 43 1.47 -13.34 10.94
N TYR A 44 1.04 -12.47 11.84
CA TYR A 44 0.64 -11.10 11.50
C TYR A 44 1.71 -10.32 10.74
N PRO A 45 2.98 -10.24 11.19
CA PRO A 45 3.99 -9.50 10.43
C PRO A 45 4.23 -10.06 9.04
N ALA A 46 4.34 -11.38 8.91
CA ALA A 46 4.56 -12.02 7.62
C ALA A 46 3.36 -11.85 6.69
N PHE A 47 2.15 -11.90 7.23
CA PHE A 47 0.92 -11.67 6.47
C PHE A 47 0.89 -10.26 5.89
N LEU A 48 1.21 -9.25 6.72
CA LEU A 48 1.24 -7.86 6.25
C LEU A 48 2.28 -7.64 5.16
N GLU A 49 3.48 -8.18 5.34
CA GLU A 49 4.53 -8.04 4.33
C GLU A 49 4.11 -8.64 2.99
N LEU A 50 3.50 -9.82 3.02
CA LEU A 50 3.04 -10.46 1.79
C LEU A 50 1.90 -9.70 1.15
N LEU A 51 0.91 -9.28 1.95
CA LEU A 51 -0.24 -8.53 1.47
C LEU A 51 0.19 -7.24 0.76
N TYR A 52 1.02 -6.44 1.42
CA TYR A 52 1.47 -5.18 0.87
C TYR A 52 2.44 -5.34 -0.31
N SER A 53 3.23 -6.43 -0.31
CA SER A 53 4.08 -6.75 -1.46
C SER A 53 3.25 -7.05 -2.71
N LEU A 54 2.18 -7.82 -2.55
CA LEU A 54 1.28 -8.14 -3.65
C LEU A 54 0.56 -6.88 -4.15
N LEU A 55 0.06 -6.06 -3.24
CA LEU A 55 -0.61 -4.82 -3.58
C LEU A 55 0.33 -3.87 -4.34
N THR A 56 1.53 -3.70 -3.85
CA THR A 56 2.54 -2.84 -4.48
C THR A 56 2.88 -3.32 -5.89
N ARG A 57 3.07 -4.63 -6.05
CA ARG A 57 3.35 -5.22 -7.35
C ARG A 57 2.24 -4.90 -8.36
N LEU A 58 1.00 -4.98 -7.93
CA LEU A 58 -0.14 -4.69 -8.80
C LEU A 58 -0.17 -3.23 -9.23
N TYR A 59 0.10 -2.31 -8.30
CA TYR A 59 0.14 -0.89 -8.63
C TYR A 59 1.31 -0.53 -9.53
N ILE A 60 2.46 -1.15 -9.35
CA ILE A 60 3.61 -0.94 -10.24
C ILE A 60 3.27 -1.37 -11.67
N LYS A 61 2.58 -2.50 -11.81
CA LYS A 61 2.23 -3.04 -13.13
C LYS A 61 1.06 -2.34 -13.82
N GLY A 62 0.03 -1.98 -13.06
CA GLY A 62 -1.23 -1.50 -13.63
C GLY A 62 -1.56 -0.05 -13.38
N GLU A 63 -0.96 0.54 -12.37
CA GLU A 63 -1.22 1.93 -12.00
C GLU A 63 0.08 2.64 -11.68
N THR A 64 0.09 3.51 -10.68
CA THR A 64 1.29 4.26 -10.34
C THR A 64 1.68 4.05 -8.88
N CYS A 65 2.93 3.70 -8.68
CA CYS A 65 3.55 3.64 -7.36
C CYS A 65 4.77 4.57 -7.36
N LEU A 66 4.69 5.65 -6.57
CA LEU A 66 5.78 6.61 -6.44
C LEU A 66 6.54 6.38 -5.15
N VAL A 67 7.83 6.61 -5.18
CA VAL A 67 8.67 6.54 -3.98
C VAL A 67 9.49 7.80 -3.83
N ALA A 68 9.76 8.15 -2.58
CA ALA A 68 10.73 9.18 -2.21
C ALA A 68 11.97 8.46 -1.69
N GLU A 69 13.11 8.70 -2.32
CA GLU A 69 14.34 8.01 -2.02
C GLU A 69 15.45 8.99 -1.66
N ARG A 70 16.27 8.60 -0.69
CA ARG A 70 17.48 9.33 -0.33
C ARG A 70 18.57 8.30 0.00
N ASP A 71 19.71 8.39 -0.67
CA ASP A 71 20.85 7.48 -0.47
C ASP A 71 20.48 6.00 -0.64
N GLY A 72 19.60 5.70 -1.59
CA GLY A 72 19.17 4.34 -1.86
C GLY A 72 18.13 3.80 -0.89
N GLU A 73 17.71 4.60 0.09
CA GLU A 73 16.70 4.22 1.06
C GLU A 73 15.35 4.82 0.69
N ILE A 74 14.30 3.99 0.71
CA ILE A 74 12.94 4.44 0.45
C ILE A 74 12.37 5.04 1.72
N LEU A 75 12.08 6.35 1.68
CA LEU A 75 11.56 7.08 2.83
C LEU A 75 10.04 7.14 2.86
N ALA A 76 9.41 7.20 1.69
CA ALA A 76 7.96 7.32 1.59
C ALA A 76 7.48 6.69 0.28
N ILE A 77 6.21 6.28 0.27
CA ILE A 77 5.59 5.59 -0.85
C ILE A 77 4.18 6.12 -1.03
N ALA A 78 3.76 6.32 -2.29
CA ALA A 78 2.40 6.71 -2.62
C ALA A 78 1.85 5.78 -3.70
N LEU A 79 0.67 5.22 -3.48
CA LEU A 79 -0.07 4.45 -4.47
C LEU A 79 -1.15 5.35 -5.08
N LEU A 80 -1.10 5.54 -6.38
CA LEU A 80 -2.01 6.41 -7.12
C LEU A 80 -2.80 5.60 -8.13
N GLN A 81 -4.08 5.88 -8.22
CA GLN A 81 -4.99 5.20 -9.12
C GLN A 81 -5.65 6.21 -10.05
N GLN A 82 -5.52 6.02 -11.36
CA GLN A 82 -6.15 6.88 -12.36
C GLN A 82 -7.40 6.25 -12.94
N LYS A 83 -7.33 4.96 -13.26
CA LYS A 83 -8.43 4.23 -13.84
C LYS A 83 -9.24 3.51 -12.77
N ASP A 84 -10.54 3.42 -12.99
CA ASP A 84 -11.38 2.66 -12.10
C ASP A 84 -11.17 1.16 -12.34
N PHE A 85 -10.62 0.45 -11.35
CA PHE A 85 -10.51 -1.00 -11.41
C PHE A 85 -10.77 -1.58 -10.01
N PRO A 86 -11.41 -2.76 -9.93
CA PRO A 86 -11.57 -3.41 -8.64
C PRO A 86 -10.22 -3.95 -8.15
N ILE A 87 -9.75 -3.47 -7.00
CA ILE A 87 -8.53 -3.99 -6.38
C ILE A 87 -8.63 -5.51 -6.24
N LEU A 88 -9.83 -6.01 -5.93
CA LEU A 88 -10.10 -7.43 -5.77
C LEU A 88 -9.66 -8.25 -6.99
N SER A 89 -9.89 -7.75 -8.22
CA SER A 89 -9.51 -8.50 -9.42
C SER A 89 -8.00 -8.67 -9.56
N TYR A 90 -7.23 -7.73 -9.06
CA TYR A 90 -5.76 -7.83 -9.04
C TYR A 90 -5.28 -8.76 -7.93
N LEU A 91 -5.88 -8.65 -6.75
CA LEU A 91 -5.51 -9.48 -5.62
C LEU A 91 -5.83 -10.95 -5.85
N LEU A 92 -6.84 -11.26 -6.67
CA LEU A 92 -7.19 -12.63 -6.97
C LEU A 92 -6.03 -13.43 -7.58
N ASN A 93 -5.14 -12.77 -8.31
CA ASN A 93 -4.00 -13.42 -8.93
C ASN A 93 -2.92 -13.84 -7.92
N GLY A 94 -2.90 -13.21 -6.74
CA GLY A 94 -1.93 -13.55 -5.70
C GLY A 94 -2.56 -14.07 -4.41
N ILE A 95 -3.88 -14.16 -4.37
CA ILE A 95 -4.62 -14.46 -3.15
C ILE A 95 -4.28 -15.83 -2.55
N VAL A 96 -3.93 -16.80 -3.42
CA VAL A 96 -3.58 -18.15 -2.99
C VAL A 96 -2.41 -18.15 -2.00
N LYS A 97 -1.48 -17.22 -2.16
CA LYS A 97 -0.32 -17.11 -1.26
C LYS A 97 -0.73 -16.67 0.13
N LEU A 98 -1.82 -15.90 0.25
CA LEU A 98 -2.31 -15.41 1.53
C LEU A 98 -3.04 -16.49 2.33
N PHE A 99 -3.55 -17.53 1.67
CA PHE A 99 -4.27 -18.62 2.34
C PHE A 99 -3.39 -19.42 3.33
N ARG A 100 -2.07 -19.23 3.24
CA ARG A 100 -1.15 -19.79 4.24
C ARG A 100 -1.43 -19.18 5.63
N PHE A 101 -1.83 -17.92 5.70
CA PHE A 101 -1.95 -17.17 6.93
C PHE A 101 -3.39 -16.93 7.38
N ILE A 102 -4.34 -16.91 6.44
CA ILE A 102 -5.73 -16.56 6.71
C ILE A 102 -6.66 -17.47 5.89
N SER A 103 -7.82 -17.82 6.46
CA SER A 103 -8.80 -18.64 5.73
C SER A 103 -9.40 -17.84 4.56
N PRO A 104 -9.79 -18.52 3.46
CA PRO A 104 -10.43 -17.81 2.33
C PRO A 104 -11.65 -17.00 2.74
N ARG A 105 -12.47 -17.52 3.65
CA ARG A 105 -13.68 -16.84 4.12
C ARG A 105 -13.35 -15.50 4.78
N ASN A 106 -12.35 -15.51 5.68
CA ASN A 106 -11.96 -14.29 6.39
C ASN A 106 -11.30 -13.30 5.45
N LEU A 107 -10.46 -13.77 4.54
CA LEU A 107 -9.78 -12.89 3.59
C LEU A 107 -10.80 -12.18 2.68
N LEU A 108 -11.77 -12.92 2.14
CA LEU A 108 -12.79 -12.35 1.28
C LEU A 108 -13.63 -11.29 2.01
N LYS A 109 -13.90 -11.51 3.29
CA LYS A 109 -14.62 -10.55 4.12
C LYS A 109 -13.89 -9.20 4.17
N TYR A 110 -12.58 -9.21 4.38
CA TYR A 110 -11.79 -7.97 4.45
C TYR A 110 -11.63 -7.31 3.09
N LEU A 111 -11.45 -8.08 2.03
CA LEU A 111 -11.37 -7.53 0.68
C LEU A 111 -12.68 -6.85 0.28
N ASP A 112 -13.82 -7.42 0.65
CA ASP A 112 -15.12 -6.84 0.38
C ASP A 112 -15.30 -5.50 1.11
N LEU A 113 -14.86 -5.43 2.37
CA LEU A 113 -14.92 -4.19 3.16
C LEU A 113 -14.06 -3.08 2.51
N VAL A 114 -12.86 -3.42 2.06
CA VAL A 114 -11.97 -2.46 1.40
C VAL A 114 -12.59 -1.97 0.09
N ASP A 115 -13.15 -2.87 -0.70
CA ASP A 115 -13.77 -2.52 -1.98
C ASP A 115 -14.95 -1.57 -1.78
N ARG A 116 -15.80 -1.83 -0.80
CA ARG A 116 -16.94 -0.96 -0.49
C ARG A 116 -16.51 0.42 -0.04
N SER A 117 -15.48 0.49 0.81
CA SER A 117 -14.95 1.77 1.29
C SER A 117 -14.38 2.58 0.14
N GLU A 118 -13.67 1.92 -0.77
CA GLU A 118 -13.09 2.56 -1.94
C GLU A 118 -14.16 3.11 -2.88
N GLN A 119 -15.21 2.34 -3.16
CA GLN A 119 -16.31 2.80 -4.00
C GLN A 119 -17.01 4.01 -3.42
N HIS A 120 -17.22 4.03 -2.10
CA HIS A 120 -17.84 5.16 -1.44
C HIS A 120 -17.01 6.43 -1.60
N LEU A 121 -15.70 6.34 -1.43
CA LEU A 121 -14.80 7.49 -1.58
C LEU A 121 -14.77 8.01 -3.02
N LYS A 122 -14.80 7.13 -4.01
CA LYS A 122 -14.79 7.52 -5.42
C LYS A 122 -16.06 8.26 -5.82
N ARG A 123 -17.21 7.90 -5.23
CA ARG A 123 -18.48 8.56 -5.52
C ARG A 123 -18.56 9.98 -4.98
N SER A 124 -17.77 10.30 -3.98
CA SER A 124 -17.81 11.61 -3.32
C SER A 124 -16.92 12.67 -3.97
N GLY A 125 -16.13 12.31 -5.01
CA GLY A 125 -15.24 13.25 -5.67
C GLY A 125 -14.98 12.92 -7.12
N ASN A 126 -14.55 13.95 -7.87
CA ASN A 126 -14.19 13.82 -9.28
C ASN A 126 -12.69 14.09 -9.39
N PHE A 127 -11.90 13.01 -9.43
CA PHE A 127 -10.45 13.10 -9.40
C PHE A 127 -9.82 12.54 -10.67
N ASP A 128 -8.83 13.25 -11.24
CA ASP A 128 -7.99 12.72 -12.31
C ASP A 128 -7.07 11.62 -11.77
N TRP A 129 -6.57 11.82 -10.54
CA TRP A 129 -5.78 10.86 -9.80
C TRP A 129 -6.38 10.67 -8.42
N TYR A 130 -6.46 9.42 -7.98
CA TYR A 130 -6.89 9.09 -6.63
C TYR A 130 -5.72 8.54 -5.84
N LEU A 131 -5.36 9.23 -4.75
CA LEU A 131 -4.32 8.78 -3.83
C LEU A 131 -4.90 7.69 -2.94
N MET A 132 -4.55 6.44 -3.23
CA MET A 132 -5.05 5.29 -2.47
C MET A 132 -4.37 5.14 -1.12
N MET A 133 -3.06 5.26 -1.09
CA MET A 133 -2.28 5.07 0.12
C MET A 133 -1.04 5.95 0.11
N LEU A 134 -0.71 6.48 1.27
CA LEU A 134 0.54 7.21 1.50
C LEU A 134 1.17 6.63 2.76
N GLY A 135 2.41 6.18 2.65
CA GLY A 135 3.16 5.64 3.77
C GLY A 135 4.53 6.29 3.90
N VAL A 136 4.97 6.47 5.13
CA VAL A 136 6.30 7.00 5.43
C VAL A 136 7.04 5.97 6.26
N ASN A 137 8.29 5.67 5.89
CA ASN A 137 9.14 4.75 6.63
C ASN A 137 9.17 5.16 8.11
N ALA A 138 9.07 4.18 9.02
CA ALA A 138 9.00 4.44 10.46
C ALA A 138 10.16 5.31 10.97
N SER A 139 11.37 5.10 10.43
CA SER A 139 12.54 5.88 10.80
C SER A 139 12.49 7.33 10.30
N SER A 140 11.59 7.64 9.36
CA SER A 140 11.48 8.96 8.74
C SER A 140 10.20 9.68 9.10
N GLN A 141 9.35 9.10 9.93
CA GLN A 141 8.13 9.75 10.40
C GLN A 141 8.50 10.96 11.27
N ASN A 142 7.63 11.98 11.24
CA ASN A 142 7.82 13.25 11.96
C ASN A 142 8.93 14.15 11.39
N GLN A 143 9.39 13.87 10.15
CA GLN A 143 10.35 14.72 9.44
C GLN A 143 9.70 15.49 8.30
N GLU A 144 8.38 15.61 8.29
CA GLU A 144 7.61 16.31 7.27
C GLU A 144 7.81 15.73 5.85
N ILE A 145 8.33 14.49 5.75
CA ILE A 145 8.59 13.85 4.47
C ILE A 145 7.29 13.58 3.72
N GLY A 146 6.23 13.18 4.43
CA GLY A 146 4.93 12.95 3.80
C GLY A 146 4.37 14.19 3.13
N SER A 147 4.43 15.34 3.80
CA SER A 147 3.96 16.62 3.26
C SER A 147 4.80 17.04 2.05
N ALA A 148 6.12 16.95 2.15
CA ALA A 148 7.00 17.28 1.04
C ALA A 148 6.76 16.37 -0.15
N PHE A 149 6.52 15.08 0.11
CA PHE A 149 6.23 14.11 -0.94
C PHE A 149 4.95 14.49 -1.70
N LEU A 150 3.89 14.88 -0.99
CA LEU A 150 2.64 15.29 -1.62
C LEU A 150 2.83 16.51 -2.49
N GLN A 151 3.57 17.51 -2.00
CA GLN A 151 3.76 18.75 -2.72
C GLN A 151 4.71 18.63 -3.91
N GLU A 152 5.81 17.92 -3.75
CA GLU A 152 6.88 17.87 -4.75
C GLU A 152 6.80 16.65 -5.66
N GLY A 153 6.28 15.50 -5.17
CA GLY A 153 6.22 14.27 -5.93
C GLY A 153 4.86 13.96 -6.52
N VAL A 154 3.79 14.16 -5.75
CA VAL A 154 2.43 13.74 -6.13
C VAL A 154 1.64 14.84 -6.84
N GLU A 155 1.60 16.05 -6.29
CA GLU A 155 0.83 17.15 -6.88
C GLU A 155 1.18 17.46 -8.34
N PRO A 156 2.45 17.44 -8.76
CA PRO A 156 2.77 17.67 -10.16
C PRO A 156 2.12 16.71 -11.15
N LEU A 157 1.62 15.55 -10.68
CA LEU A 157 0.94 14.57 -11.52
C LEU A 157 -0.55 14.85 -11.70
N SER A 158 -1.10 15.69 -10.85
CA SER A 158 -2.54 16.00 -10.87
C SER A 158 -2.90 17.17 -11.77
#